data_4a775c2a8f8b52a34cef2eec40012105
#
_entry.id   4a775c2a8f8b52a34cef2eec40012105
#
_cell.length_a   1.000
_cell.length_b   1.000
_cell.length_c   1.000
_cell.angle_alpha   90.00
_cell.angle_beta   90.00
_cell.angle_gamma   90.00
#
_symmetry.space_group_name_H-M   'P 1'
#
loop_
_entity.id
_entity.type
_entity.pdbx_description
1 polymer ?
#
loop_
_entity_poly.entity_id
_entity_poly.type
_entity_poly.pdbx_seq_one_letter_code
_entity_poly.pdbx_strand_id
1 'polypeptide(L)'
;MINTTNQTDSAKRRSELARAPESILFSGDGEPQSPESIVWRLNSMLASGDLRPDTYSLGGSVEAFEHRMADELGKKAAIWMPTGTLANHLALRRHSGTNARVVLQEQSHIYQDEGDALARLSGLNAIPLAKGKPYFTAAELQESLQSSVTGRVLNPVGAVSIESPVRRQAGQVVPWEEMQSITRLCRQAGIPVHLDGARLYMMSASTGIGIKEYSNLFDSVYVSTWKYFGSPFGAILAGASEFIEGMFHERRMFGGGLPSGYLATALSMNGMDGFVDRFSESLAKAKELFTNLNKLPGIKIHQFERGSNVFELRLDDEIDTDQFVESLLDFKIVIPWLKSEWPLPLLHVNSSIQRRSNDEIVEAFTSALPARS
;
A
#
# COMPACT_ATOMS: atom_id res chain seq x y z
N MET A 1 -15.84 4.80 34.35
CA MET A 1 -15.48 3.42 33.98
C MET A 1 -16.17 3.17 32.66
N ILE A 2 -15.49 3.38 31.54
CA ILE A 2 -16.00 3.05 30.19
C ILE A 2 -16.00 1.52 30.10
N ASN A 3 -17.12 0.99 29.68
CA ASN A 3 -17.46 -0.44 29.72
C ASN A 3 -16.53 -1.22 28.78
N THR A 4 -15.42 -1.75 29.29
CA THR A 4 -14.40 -2.50 28.55
C THR A 4 -14.96 -3.77 27.90
N THR A 5 -16.07 -4.32 28.39
CA THR A 5 -16.74 -5.51 27.88
C THR A 5 -17.41 -5.25 26.52
N ASN A 6 -18.08 -4.10 26.33
CA ASN A 6 -18.75 -3.78 25.05
C ASN A 6 -17.76 -3.48 23.92
N GLN A 7 -16.59 -2.90 24.22
CA GLN A 7 -15.55 -2.66 23.19
C GLN A 7 -14.92 -3.97 22.69
N THR A 8 -14.81 -4.99 23.55
CA THR A 8 -14.30 -6.32 23.14
C THR A 8 -15.29 -7.06 22.25
N ASP A 9 -16.59 -6.97 22.50
CA ASP A 9 -17.62 -7.65 21.72
C ASP A 9 -17.79 -7.00 20.33
N SER A 10 -17.79 -5.68 20.21
CA SER A 10 -17.83 -4.98 18.93
C SER A 10 -16.59 -5.25 18.08
N ALA A 11 -15.39 -5.24 18.67
CA ALA A 11 -14.16 -5.57 17.97
C ALA A 11 -14.16 -7.03 17.45
N LYS A 12 -14.65 -7.97 18.25
CA LYS A 12 -14.81 -9.36 17.84
C LYS A 12 -15.80 -9.51 16.69
N ARG A 13 -16.97 -8.88 16.79
CA ARG A 13 -18.00 -8.87 15.73
C ARG A 13 -17.44 -8.29 14.43
N ARG A 14 -16.72 -7.17 14.47
CA ARG A 14 -16.06 -6.58 13.29
C ARG A 14 -15.06 -7.55 12.66
N SER A 15 -14.25 -8.22 13.47
CA SER A 15 -13.28 -9.21 12.99
C SER A 15 -13.93 -10.43 12.33
N GLU A 16 -15.07 -10.90 12.86
CA GLU A 16 -15.84 -11.99 12.27
C GLU A 16 -16.48 -11.57 10.95
N LEU A 17 -17.14 -10.40 10.92
CA LEU A 17 -17.76 -9.85 9.71
C LEU A 17 -16.72 -9.53 8.63
N ALA A 18 -15.52 -9.08 9.01
CA ALA A 18 -14.47 -8.81 8.02
C ALA A 18 -14.03 -10.05 7.23
N ARG A 19 -14.28 -11.25 7.76
CA ARG A 19 -13.97 -12.54 7.10
C ARG A 19 -15.18 -13.17 6.42
N ALA A 20 -16.37 -12.65 6.64
CA ALA A 20 -17.59 -13.19 6.06
C ALA A 20 -17.68 -12.86 4.56
N PRO A 21 -17.95 -13.83 3.68
CA PRO A 21 -17.91 -13.64 2.23
C PRO A 21 -18.97 -12.67 1.69
N GLU A 22 -20.03 -12.42 2.45
CA GLU A 22 -21.13 -11.51 2.09
C GLU A 22 -20.93 -10.08 2.60
N SER A 23 -19.90 -9.81 3.39
CA SER A 23 -19.67 -8.48 3.97
C SER A 23 -19.10 -7.50 2.97
N ILE A 24 -19.53 -6.25 3.04
CA ILE A 24 -18.88 -5.12 2.38
C ILE A 24 -17.84 -4.53 3.34
N LEU A 25 -16.62 -4.41 2.88
CA LEU A 25 -15.50 -3.96 3.69
C LEU A 25 -14.98 -2.64 3.17
N PHE A 26 -15.22 -1.56 3.88
CA PHE A 26 -14.56 -0.28 3.62
C PHE A 26 -13.24 -0.17 4.39
N SER A 27 -12.47 -1.26 4.40
CA SER A 27 -11.21 -1.38 5.15
C SER A 27 -10.17 -2.15 4.40
N GLY A 28 -8.90 -1.79 4.63
CA GLY A 28 -7.76 -2.47 4.04
C GLY A 28 -7.59 -2.20 2.54
N ASP A 29 -6.53 -2.72 2.00
CA ASP A 29 -6.17 -2.56 0.59
C ASP A 29 -6.78 -3.66 -0.29
N GLY A 30 -6.97 -4.84 0.29
CA GLY A 30 -7.60 -6.01 -0.33
C GLY A 30 -8.45 -6.76 0.69
N GLU A 31 -9.10 -7.80 0.22
CA GLU A 31 -9.96 -8.62 1.07
C GLU A 31 -9.14 -9.52 1.99
N PRO A 32 -9.51 -9.64 3.28
CA PRO A 32 -8.90 -10.62 4.18
C PRO A 32 -9.07 -12.03 3.62
N GLN A 33 -8.00 -12.79 3.61
CA GLN A 33 -8.04 -14.17 3.18
C GLN A 33 -8.37 -15.09 4.37
N SER A 34 -9.42 -15.93 4.25
CA SER A 34 -9.66 -16.96 5.23
C SER A 34 -8.71 -18.13 5.06
N PRO A 35 -8.44 -18.94 6.12
CA PRO A 35 -7.65 -20.16 5.98
C PRO A 35 -8.20 -21.10 4.90
N GLU A 36 -9.52 -21.23 4.80
CA GLU A 36 -10.20 -22.09 3.81
C GLU A 36 -9.94 -21.58 2.39
N SER A 37 -10.02 -20.27 2.17
CA SER A 37 -9.73 -19.62 0.87
C SER A 37 -8.29 -19.89 0.45
N ILE A 38 -7.34 -19.72 1.36
CA ILE A 38 -5.92 -19.99 1.10
C ILE A 38 -5.70 -21.46 0.72
N VAL A 39 -6.26 -22.40 1.50
CA VAL A 39 -6.13 -23.85 1.23
C VAL A 39 -6.76 -24.20 -0.11
N TRP A 40 -7.95 -23.68 -0.40
CA TRP A 40 -8.64 -23.94 -1.68
C TRP A 40 -7.79 -23.43 -2.88
N ARG A 41 -7.25 -22.22 -2.80
CA ARG A 41 -6.38 -21.66 -3.85
C ARG A 41 -5.11 -22.47 -4.04
N LEU A 42 -4.45 -22.87 -2.94
CA LEU A 42 -3.25 -23.73 -3.00
C LEU A 42 -3.55 -25.10 -3.62
N ASN A 43 -4.68 -25.73 -3.30
CA ASN A 43 -5.09 -26.98 -3.93
C ASN A 43 -5.35 -26.83 -5.44
N SER A 44 -5.99 -25.73 -5.85
CA SER A 44 -6.19 -25.44 -7.26
C SER A 44 -4.87 -25.29 -8.01
N MET A 45 -3.90 -24.58 -7.41
CA MET A 45 -2.58 -24.35 -8.00
C MET A 45 -1.72 -25.62 -8.02
N LEU A 46 -1.89 -26.50 -7.03
CA LEU A 46 -1.26 -27.81 -7.02
C LEU A 46 -1.78 -28.67 -8.19
N ALA A 47 -3.09 -28.63 -8.43
CA ALA A 47 -3.72 -29.39 -9.53
C ALA A 47 -3.30 -28.85 -10.92
N SER A 48 -3.07 -27.56 -11.08
CA SER A 48 -2.58 -26.95 -12.34
C SER A 48 -1.06 -27.06 -12.54
N GLY A 49 -0.30 -27.48 -11.51
CA GLY A 49 1.16 -27.54 -11.56
C GLY A 49 1.88 -26.20 -11.35
N ASP A 50 1.15 -25.16 -10.92
CA ASP A 50 1.70 -23.82 -10.67
C ASP A 50 2.37 -23.68 -9.29
N LEU A 51 2.10 -24.62 -8.38
CA LEU A 51 2.69 -24.66 -7.06
C LEU A 51 4.01 -25.43 -7.08
N ARG A 52 5.12 -24.77 -7.31
CA ARG A 52 6.46 -25.38 -7.44
C ARG A 52 7.35 -24.98 -6.29
N PRO A 53 7.98 -25.95 -5.58
CA PRO A 53 8.81 -25.67 -4.41
C PRO A 53 10.05 -24.86 -4.77
N ASP A 54 10.50 -24.06 -3.81
CA ASP A 54 11.76 -23.30 -3.83
C ASP A 54 12.75 -23.85 -2.80
N THR A 55 13.98 -23.41 -2.88
CA THR A 55 15.01 -23.67 -1.87
C THR A 55 15.49 -22.33 -1.31
N TYR A 56 15.06 -21.98 -0.10
CA TYR A 56 15.36 -20.70 0.56
C TYR A 56 15.09 -19.48 -0.34
N SER A 57 13.91 -19.48 -0.95
CA SER A 57 13.46 -18.45 -1.89
C SER A 57 14.29 -18.39 -3.19
N LEU A 58 14.81 -19.53 -3.65
CA LEU A 58 15.46 -19.70 -4.96
C LEU A 58 14.72 -20.78 -5.76
N GLY A 59 14.43 -20.50 -7.03
CA GLY A 59 13.76 -21.41 -7.95
C GLY A 59 12.25 -21.49 -7.75
N GLY A 60 11.62 -22.44 -8.44
CA GLY A 60 10.20 -22.75 -8.33
C GLY A 60 9.26 -21.60 -8.63
N SER A 61 8.20 -21.46 -7.83
CA SER A 61 7.24 -20.35 -7.98
C SER A 61 7.81 -19.01 -7.55
N VAL A 62 8.89 -18.95 -6.76
CA VAL A 62 9.55 -17.70 -6.39
C VAL A 62 10.21 -17.08 -7.61
N GLU A 63 11.06 -17.84 -8.31
CA GLU A 63 11.75 -17.35 -9.50
C GLU A 63 10.77 -16.98 -10.63
N ALA A 64 9.74 -17.80 -10.84
CA ALA A 64 8.69 -17.49 -11.81
C ALA A 64 7.97 -16.18 -11.50
N PHE A 65 7.72 -15.92 -10.22
CA PHE A 65 7.09 -14.66 -9.78
C PHE A 65 8.05 -13.46 -9.92
N GLU A 66 9.33 -13.63 -9.59
CA GLU A 66 10.35 -12.60 -9.76
C GLU A 66 10.48 -12.17 -11.22
N HIS A 67 10.54 -13.12 -12.17
CA HIS A 67 10.57 -12.84 -13.60
C HIS A 67 9.30 -12.11 -14.07
N ARG A 68 8.12 -12.61 -13.68
CA ARG A 68 6.87 -11.98 -14.05
C ARG A 68 6.78 -10.54 -13.53
N MET A 69 7.18 -10.29 -12.29
CA MET A 69 7.14 -8.96 -11.71
C MET A 69 8.17 -8.01 -12.33
N ALA A 70 9.34 -8.51 -12.74
CA ALA A 70 10.29 -7.72 -13.51
C ALA A 70 9.67 -7.24 -14.83
N ASP A 71 9.01 -8.13 -15.55
CA ASP A 71 8.30 -7.81 -16.81
C ASP A 71 7.14 -6.83 -16.59
N GLU A 72 6.30 -7.05 -15.59
CA GLU A 72 5.17 -6.18 -15.24
C GLU A 72 5.62 -4.76 -14.88
N LEU A 73 6.74 -4.64 -14.17
CA LEU A 73 7.32 -3.36 -13.77
C LEU A 73 8.22 -2.74 -14.86
N GLY A 74 8.50 -3.45 -15.95
CA GLY A 74 9.43 -3.00 -16.98
C GLY A 74 10.86 -2.86 -16.47
N LYS A 75 11.25 -3.64 -15.45
CA LYS A 75 12.60 -3.69 -14.88
C LYS A 75 13.39 -4.88 -15.42
N LYS A 76 14.73 -4.82 -15.31
CA LYS A 76 15.61 -5.89 -15.79
C LYS A 76 15.64 -7.11 -14.88
N ALA A 77 15.41 -6.91 -13.58
CA ALA A 77 15.37 -7.97 -12.59
C ALA A 77 14.48 -7.59 -11.41
N ALA A 78 14.01 -8.60 -10.70
CA ALA A 78 13.30 -8.45 -9.45
C ALA A 78 13.74 -9.53 -8.45
N ILE A 79 13.54 -9.27 -7.17
CA ILE A 79 13.77 -10.21 -6.08
C ILE A 79 12.59 -10.17 -5.12
N TRP A 80 12.09 -11.35 -4.77
CA TRP A 80 11.06 -11.47 -3.75
C TRP A 80 11.63 -11.30 -2.34
N MET A 81 10.91 -10.57 -1.51
CA MET A 81 11.21 -10.32 -0.10
C MET A 81 10.04 -10.73 0.78
N PRO A 82 10.26 -11.25 2.01
CA PRO A 82 9.16 -11.62 2.91
C PRO A 82 8.36 -10.40 3.40
N THR A 83 8.96 -9.22 3.46
CA THR A 83 8.32 -7.99 3.94
C THR A 83 8.72 -6.77 3.10
N GLY A 84 7.83 -5.76 3.06
CA GLY A 84 8.10 -4.46 2.44
C GLY A 84 9.20 -3.68 3.17
N THR A 85 9.22 -3.74 4.50
CA THR A 85 10.27 -3.13 5.32
C THR A 85 11.66 -3.63 4.90
N LEU A 86 11.83 -4.93 4.67
CA LEU A 86 13.09 -5.46 4.19
C LEU A 86 13.41 -5.00 2.76
N ALA A 87 12.41 -4.94 1.88
CA ALA A 87 12.60 -4.46 0.51
C ALA A 87 13.05 -3.00 0.47
N ASN A 88 12.35 -2.12 1.18
CA ASN A 88 12.72 -0.70 1.31
C ASN A 88 14.12 -0.52 1.92
N HIS A 89 14.37 -1.24 3.02
CA HIS A 89 15.65 -1.16 3.73
C HIS A 89 16.82 -1.55 2.82
N LEU A 90 16.75 -2.70 2.14
CA LEU A 90 17.81 -3.16 1.24
C LEU A 90 17.97 -2.27 0.01
N ALA A 91 16.87 -1.73 -0.52
CA ALA A 91 16.91 -0.80 -1.64
C ALA A 91 17.72 0.45 -1.27
N LEU A 92 17.36 1.10 -0.17
CA LEU A 92 18.01 2.34 0.26
C LEU A 92 19.45 2.09 0.74
N ARG A 93 19.71 0.98 1.43
CA ARG A 93 21.07 0.57 1.79
C ARG A 93 21.96 0.45 0.57
N ARG A 94 21.50 -0.24 -0.48
CA ARG A 94 22.28 -0.46 -1.71
C ARG A 94 22.48 0.82 -2.50
N HIS A 95 21.42 1.64 -2.66
CA HIS A 95 21.51 2.91 -3.36
C HIS A 95 22.42 3.92 -2.68
N SER A 96 22.38 3.98 -1.36
CA SER A 96 23.17 4.96 -0.59
C SER A 96 24.68 4.70 -0.65
N GLY A 97 25.11 3.45 -0.84
CA GLY A 97 26.54 3.10 -0.88
C GLY A 97 27.28 3.60 0.37
N THR A 98 28.25 4.50 0.18
CA THR A 98 29.01 5.13 1.27
C THR A 98 28.38 6.43 1.78
N ASN A 99 27.36 6.97 1.11
CA ASN A 99 26.69 8.21 1.48
C ASN A 99 25.52 7.91 2.43
N ALA A 100 25.65 8.30 3.68
CA ALA A 100 24.74 7.87 4.73
C ALA A 100 23.41 8.64 4.80
N ARG A 101 23.13 9.60 3.91
CA ARG A 101 21.90 10.40 3.97
C ARG A 101 20.86 9.93 2.96
N VAL A 102 19.61 9.77 3.42
CA VAL A 102 18.45 9.42 2.59
C VAL A 102 17.38 10.48 2.76
N VAL A 103 16.98 11.12 1.66
CA VAL A 103 15.84 12.06 1.66
C VAL A 103 14.54 11.29 1.39
N LEU A 104 13.50 11.61 2.17
CA LEU A 104 12.19 10.96 2.07
C LEU A 104 11.07 11.89 2.60
N GLN A 105 9.79 11.51 2.37
CA GLN A 105 8.66 12.24 2.99
C GLN A 105 8.64 11.99 4.50
N GLU A 106 8.36 13.04 5.28
CA GLU A 106 8.17 12.91 6.73
C GLU A 106 7.01 11.95 7.06
N GLN A 107 5.96 11.88 6.23
CA GLN A 107 4.82 10.99 6.39
C GLN A 107 4.99 9.62 5.72
N SER A 108 6.20 9.28 5.21
CA SER A 108 6.45 7.97 4.62
C SER A 108 6.45 6.85 5.65
N HIS A 109 6.06 5.65 5.20
CA HIS A 109 6.12 4.42 5.98
C HIS A 109 7.54 4.14 6.50
N ILE A 110 8.55 4.37 5.66
CA ILE A 110 9.96 4.17 6.00
C ILE A 110 10.37 5.00 7.21
N TYR A 111 9.89 6.23 7.29
CA TYR A 111 10.23 7.14 8.38
C TYR A 111 9.41 6.88 9.65
N GLN A 112 8.12 6.58 9.49
CA GLN A 112 7.17 6.55 10.60
C GLN A 112 6.90 5.13 11.15
N ASP A 113 7.00 4.10 10.31
CA ASP A 113 6.43 2.78 10.63
C ASP A 113 7.44 1.62 10.56
N GLU A 114 8.74 1.88 10.32
CA GLU A 114 9.78 0.83 10.20
C GLU A 114 10.77 0.78 11.38
N GLY A 115 10.45 1.46 12.50
CA GLY A 115 11.22 1.38 13.75
C GLY A 115 12.67 1.84 13.62
N ASP A 116 12.92 2.90 12.84
CA ASP A 116 14.25 3.45 12.55
C ASP A 116 15.21 2.43 11.89
N ALA A 117 14.68 1.48 11.11
CA ALA A 117 15.46 0.41 10.49
C ALA A 117 16.65 0.94 9.68
N LEU A 118 16.50 2.05 8.94
CA LEU A 118 17.59 2.67 8.19
C LEU A 118 18.78 3.03 9.09
N ALA A 119 18.52 3.70 10.20
CA ALA A 119 19.57 4.12 11.14
C ALA A 119 20.15 2.94 11.92
N ARG A 120 19.27 2.08 12.46
CA ARG A 120 19.68 1.01 13.40
C ARG A 120 20.37 -0.15 12.72
N LEU A 121 20.01 -0.48 11.48
CA LEU A 121 20.54 -1.65 10.78
C LEU A 121 21.60 -1.30 9.73
N SER A 122 21.59 -0.07 9.20
CA SER A 122 22.53 0.32 8.13
C SER A 122 23.24 1.65 8.35
N GLY A 123 23.02 2.33 9.48
CA GLY A 123 23.67 3.61 9.77
C GLY A 123 23.24 4.74 8.83
N LEU A 124 22.08 4.62 8.17
CA LEU A 124 21.56 5.62 7.26
C LEU A 124 20.75 6.69 8.01
N ASN A 125 21.01 7.95 7.72
CA ASN A 125 20.35 9.08 8.33
C ASN A 125 19.20 9.56 7.44
N ALA A 126 17.97 9.40 7.88
CA ALA A 126 16.80 9.93 7.20
C ALA A 126 16.77 11.48 7.29
N ILE A 127 16.49 12.13 6.16
CA ILE A 127 16.23 13.57 6.07
C ILE A 127 14.77 13.72 5.65
N PRO A 128 13.85 13.88 6.61
CA PRO A 128 12.43 14.01 6.29
C PRO A 128 12.11 15.40 5.74
N LEU A 129 11.43 15.44 4.60
CA LEU A 129 10.90 16.66 4.00
C LEU A 129 9.37 16.69 4.07
N ALA A 130 8.79 17.86 3.79
CA ALA A 130 7.35 18.09 3.67
C ALA A 130 6.55 17.67 4.92
N LYS A 131 6.92 18.23 6.07
CA LYS A 131 6.27 17.92 7.36
C LYS A 131 4.75 18.03 7.27
N GLY A 132 4.04 16.94 7.61
CA GLY A 132 2.58 16.87 7.62
C GLY A 132 1.93 16.88 6.24
N LYS A 133 2.70 16.83 5.15
CA LYS A 133 2.20 16.84 3.77
C LYS A 133 2.41 15.48 3.09
N PRO A 134 1.65 15.14 2.03
CA PRO A 134 1.82 13.89 1.32
C PRO A 134 3.11 13.81 0.49
N TYR A 135 3.70 14.92 0.06
CA TYR A 135 4.91 14.91 -0.76
C TYR A 135 5.71 16.21 -0.60
N PHE A 136 6.98 16.14 -0.90
CA PHE A 136 7.87 17.28 -1.10
C PHE A 136 8.00 17.63 -2.59
N THR A 137 8.31 18.88 -2.88
CA THR A 137 8.52 19.37 -4.24
C THR A 137 9.97 19.19 -4.69
N ALA A 138 10.20 19.24 -6.02
CA ALA A 138 11.56 19.26 -6.56
C ALA A 138 12.38 20.45 -6.05
N ALA A 139 11.73 21.59 -5.77
CA ALA A 139 12.39 22.76 -5.19
C ALA A 139 12.88 22.51 -3.74
N GLU A 140 12.03 21.92 -2.88
CA GLU A 140 12.41 21.54 -1.51
C GLU A 140 13.53 20.50 -1.52
N LEU A 141 13.48 19.54 -2.46
CA LEU A 141 14.56 18.56 -2.63
C LEU A 141 15.86 19.25 -3.07
N GLN A 142 15.81 20.15 -4.05
CA GLN A 142 17.00 20.88 -4.54
C GLN A 142 17.67 21.65 -3.43
N GLU A 143 16.93 22.34 -2.59
CA GLU A 143 17.44 23.03 -1.41
C GLU A 143 18.13 22.09 -0.44
N SER A 144 17.53 20.93 -0.15
CA SER A 144 18.11 19.89 0.70
C SER A 144 19.43 19.33 0.11
N LEU A 145 19.46 19.07 -1.19
CA LEU A 145 20.67 18.58 -1.87
C LEU A 145 21.79 19.62 -1.83
N GLN A 146 21.50 20.89 -2.09
CA GLN A 146 22.49 21.98 -2.01
C GLN A 146 23.04 22.12 -0.60
N SER A 147 22.19 22.13 0.42
CA SER A 147 22.61 22.27 1.82
C SER A 147 23.51 21.13 2.27
N SER A 148 23.35 19.92 1.70
CA SER A 148 24.12 18.73 2.04
C SER A 148 25.60 18.82 1.59
N VAL A 149 25.92 19.69 0.62
CA VAL A 149 27.25 19.80 0.02
C VAL A 149 27.89 21.19 0.18
N THR A 150 27.22 22.14 0.81
CA THR A 150 27.72 23.52 1.00
C THR A 150 28.23 23.81 2.42
N GLY A 151 28.13 22.84 3.34
CA GLY A 151 28.60 22.97 4.72
C GLY A 151 30.13 22.86 4.85
N ARG A 152 30.63 23.11 6.07
CA ARG A 152 32.08 22.90 6.39
C ARG A 152 32.52 21.47 6.21
N VAL A 153 31.60 20.51 6.38
CA VAL A 153 31.82 19.08 6.17
C VAL A 153 30.75 18.63 5.18
N LEU A 154 31.18 17.94 4.13
CA LEU A 154 30.30 17.39 3.12
C LEU A 154 29.54 16.20 3.71
N ASN A 155 28.23 16.21 3.51
CA ASN A 155 27.35 15.12 3.92
C ASN A 155 26.40 14.80 2.76
N PRO A 156 26.91 14.23 1.66
CA PRO A 156 26.13 14.05 0.44
C PRO A 156 24.94 13.09 0.67
N VAL A 157 23.85 13.35 -0.06
CA VAL A 157 22.70 12.45 -0.11
C VAL A 157 23.07 11.25 -0.97
N GLY A 158 22.80 10.05 -0.47
CA GLY A 158 23.07 8.79 -1.16
C GLY A 158 21.86 8.25 -1.92
N ALA A 159 20.64 8.54 -1.45
CA ALA A 159 19.40 8.11 -2.11
C ALA A 159 18.24 9.04 -1.78
N VAL A 160 17.23 9.03 -2.67
CA VAL A 160 15.92 9.66 -2.43
C VAL A 160 14.86 8.56 -2.47
N SER A 161 13.90 8.60 -1.55
CA SER A 161 12.74 7.70 -1.54
C SER A 161 11.45 8.49 -1.64
N ILE A 162 10.53 8.00 -2.47
CA ILE A 162 9.17 8.51 -2.61
C ILE A 162 8.20 7.39 -2.31
N GLU A 163 7.30 7.57 -1.33
CA GLU A 163 6.12 6.72 -1.15
C GLU A 163 4.96 7.29 -1.97
N SER A 164 4.29 6.45 -2.75
CA SER A 164 3.05 6.83 -3.43
C SER A 164 2.23 5.58 -3.80
N PRO A 165 0.93 5.53 -3.44
CA PRO A 165 0.17 6.44 -2.56
C PRO A 165 0.67 6.48 -1.11
N VAL A 166 0.52 7.63 -0.45
CA VAL A 166 1.03 7.85 0.91
C VAL A 166 0.01 7.40 1.95
N ARG A 167 0.26 6.30 2.64
CA ARG A 167 -0.69 5.69 3.59
C ARG A 167 -1.15 6.67 4.67
N ARG A 168 -0.22 7.36 5.32
CA ARG A 168 -0.50 8.30 6.43
C ARG A 168 -1.18 9.60 5.97
N GLN A 169 -1.33 9.79 4.67
CA GLN A 169 -2.05 10.90 4.06
C GLN A 169 -3.28 10.41 3.29
N ALA A 170 -4.02 9.44 3.87
CA ALA A 170 -5.24 8.87 3.30
C ALA A 170 -5.08 8.35 1.86
N GLY A 171 -3.92 7.77 1.56
CA GLY A 171 -3.66 7.22 0.23
C GLY A 171 -3.55 8.25 -0.88
N GLN A 172 -3.22 9.51 -0.55
CA GLN A 172 -2.99 10.53 -1.57
C GLN A 172 -1.77 10.22 -2.42
N VAL A 173 -1.88 10.48 -3.70
CA VAL A 173 -0.87 10.21 -4.72
C VAL A 173 0.02 11.43 -4.91
N VAL A 174 1.32 11.23 -5.01
CA VAL A 174 2.26 12.29 -5.43
C VAL A 174 1.96 12.67 -6.89
N PRO A 175 1.84 13.96 -7.24
CA PRO A 175 1.57 14.37 -8.61
C PRO A 175 2.57 13.82 -9.61
N TRP A 176 2.07 13.39 -10.77
CA TRP A 176 2.89 12.82 -11.83
C TRP A 176 4.02 13.75 -12.27
N GLU A 177 3.70 15.02 -12.49
CA GLU A 177 4.64 16.06 -12.92
C GLU A 177 5.71 16.32 -11.85
N GLU A 178 5.35 16.18 -10.57
CA GLU A 178 6.29 16.33 -9.46
C GLU A 178 7.22 15.12 -9.36
N MET A 179 6.70 13.89 -9.52
CA MET A 179 7.56 12.69 -9.61
C MET A 179 8.57 12.81 -10.75
N GLN A 180 8.13 13.28 -11.94
CA GLN A 180 9.01 13.52 -13.07
C GLN A 180 10.07 14.58 -12.77
N SER A 181 9.70 15.65 -12.10
CA SER A 181 10.61 16.76 -11.76
C SER A 181 11.65 16.31 -10.74
N ILE A 182 11.24 15.58 -9.70
CA ILE A 182 12.13 15.02 -8.66
C ILE A 182 13.09 14.02 -9.28
N THR A 183 12.61 13.07 -10.05
CA THR A 183 13.46 12.02 -10.65
C THR A 183 14.43 12.59 -11.68
N ARG A 184 14.05 13.62 -12.43
CA ARG A 184 14.93 14.35 -13.33
C ARG A 184 16.04 15.07 -12.57
N LEU A 185 15.71 15.78 -11.49
CA LEU A 185 16.68 16.44 -10.62
C LEU A 185 17.70 15.45 -10.06
N CYS A 186 17.22 14.34 -9.51
CA CYS A 186 18.06 13.28 -8.95
C CYS A 186 19.00 12.67 -10.01
N ARG A 187 18.47 12.39 -11.22
CA ARG A 187 19.29 11.86 -12.33
C ARG A 187 20.39 12.83 -12.74
N GLN A 188 20.12 14.13 -12.78
CA GLN A 188 21.13 15.15 -13.05
C GLN A 188 22.21 15.24 -11.95
N ALA A 189 21.82 14.95 -10.72
CA ALA A 189 22.71 14.95 -9.57
C ALA A 189 23.44 13.58 -9.36
N GLY A 190 23.13 12.55 -10.16
CA GLY A 190 23.67 11.20 -9.98
C GLY A 190 23.20 10.49 -8.72
N ILE A 191 22.01 10.88 -8.19
CA ILE A 191 21.43 10.32 -6.97
C ILE A 191 20.30 9.35 -7.35
N PRO A 192 20.36 8.08 -6.95
CA PRO A 192 19.31 7.11 -7.26
C PRO A 192 18.03 7.40 -6.48
N VAL A 193 16.88 7.07 -7.13
CA VAL A 193 15.55 7.28 -6.57
C VAL A 193 14.82 5.94 -6.46
N HIS A 194 14.31 5.66 -5.25
CA HIS A 194 13.51 4.50 -4.91
C HIS A 194 12.02 4.87 -4.82
N LEU A 195 11.15 4.07 -5.44
CA LEU A 195 9.70 4.15 -5.22
C LEU A 195 9.28 3.12 -4.18
N ASP A 196 8.83 3.59 -3.02
CA ASP A 196 7.94 2.79 -2.19
C ASP A 196 6.56 2.79 -2.84
N GLY A 197 6.39 1.86 -3.75
CA GLY A 197 5.15 1.61 -4.50
C GLY A 197 4.31 0.51 -3.84
N ALA A 198 4.26 0.44 -2.51
CA ALA A 198 3.49 -0.59 -1.80
C ALA A 198 2.08 -0.78 -2.35
N ARG A 199 1.48 0.29 -2.92
CA ARG A 199 0.14 0.32 -3.52
C ARG A 199 0.15 0.76 -4.99
N LEU A 200 1.23 0.48 -5.72
CA LEU A 200 1.44 0.91 -7.10
C LEU A 200 0.30 0.49 -8.05
N TYR A 201 -0.21 -0.74 -7.92
CA TYR A 201 -1.30 -1.23 -8.75
C TYR A 201 -2.61 -0.48 -8.51
N MET A 202 -2.90 -0.14 -7.25
CA MET A 202 -4.05 0.67 -6.88
C MET A 202 -3.88 2.12 -7.36
N MET A 203 -2.68 2.67 -7.29
CA MET A 203 -2.34 3.98 -7.83
C MET A 203 -2.57 4.02 -9.34
N SER A 204 -2.07 3.05 -10.08
CA SER A 204 -2.27 2.91 -11.52
C SER A 204 -3.75 2.87 -11.88
N ALA A 205 -4.54 2.03 -11.20
CA ALA A 205 -5.98 1.93 -11.42
C ALA A 205 -6.74 3.25 -11.13
N SER A 206 -6.29 4.02 -10.14
CA SER A 206 -6.97 5.26 -9.74
C SER A 206 -6.62 6.45 -10.63
N THR A 207 -5.42 6.48 -11.20
CA THR A 207 -4.90 7.61 -12.00
C THR A 207 -4.98 7.36 -13.51
N GLY A 208 -5.09 6.10 -13.94
CA GLY A 208 -5.02 5.72 -15.35
C GLY A 208 -3.61 5.72 -15.94
N ILE A 209 -2.58 6.04 -15.15
CA ILE A 209 -1.18 5.98 -15.58
C ILE A 209 -0.67 4.55 -15.40
N GLY A 210 0.00 4.01 -16.42
CA GLY A 210 0.44 2.62 -16.44
C GLY A 210 1.50 2.30 -15.38
N ILE A 211 1.49 1.06 -14.88
CA ILE A 211 2.46 0.56 -13.90
C ILE A 211 3.90 0.75 -14.38
N LYS A 212 4.18 0.41 -15.65
CA LYS A 212 5.50 0.59 -16.27
C LYS A 212 5.89 2.06 -16.39
N GLU A 213 4.94 2.94 -16.65
CA GLU A 213 5.20 4.39 -16.76
C GLU A 213 5.66 4.93 -15.41
N TYR A 214 4.95 4.60 -14.32
CA TYR A 214 5.40 4.94 -12.97
C TYR A 214 6.77 4.35 -12.66
N SER A 215 6.92 3.05 -12.84
CA SER A 215 8.15 2.34 -12.55
C SER A 215 9.37 2.93 -13.28
N ASN A 216 9.22 3.32 -14.54
CA ASN A 216 10.32 3.84 -15.36
C ASN A 216 10.90 5.17 -14.90
N LEU A 217 10.22 5.90 -14.02
CA LEU A 217 10.77 7.11 -13.41
C LEU A 217 11.88 6.80 -12.38
N PHE A 218 11.85 5.63 -11.76
CA PHE A 218 12.65 5.28 -10.58
C PHE A 218 13.73 4.25 -10.90
N ASP A 219 14.83 4.27 -10.15
CA ASP A 219 15.92 3.29 -10.28
C ASP A 219 15.53 1.94 -9.68
N SER A 220 14.76 1.95 -8.60
CA SER A 220 14.17 0.75 -8.01
C SER A 220 12.74 0.98 -7.54
N VAL A 221 11.97 -0.10 -7.51
CA VAL A 221 10.55 -0.07 -7.11
C VAL A 221 10.25 -1.23 -6.18
N TYR A 222 9.62 -0.93 -5.05
CA TYR A 222 9.00 -1.91 -4.17
C TYR A 222 7.51 -1.99 -4.44
N VAL A 223 6.96 -3.21 -4.48
CA VAL A 223 5.52 -3.50 -4.55
C VAL A 223 5.15 -4.49 -3.45
N SER A 224 4.09 -4.19 -2.69
CA SER A 224 3.54 -5.15 -1.72
C SER A 224 2.69 -6.20 -2.41
N THR A 225 2.88 -7.47 -2.06
CA THR A 225 2.11 -8.56 -2.66
C THR A 225 1.01 -9.08 -1.73
N TRP A 226 1.13 -8.85 -0.42
CA TRP A 226 0.15 -9.30 0.55
C TRP A 226 -1.03 -8.34 0.73
N LYS A 227 -0.84 -7.06 0.44
CA LYS A 227 -1.88 -6.04 0.70
C LYS A 227 -3.12 -6.24 -0.17
N TYR A 228 -2.96 -6.72 -1.43
CA TYR A 228 -4.07 -6.79 -2.38
C TYR A 228 -4.03 -7.96 -3.38
N PHE A 229 -2.96 -8.76 -3.44
CA PHE A 229 -2.93 -9.98 -4.27
C PHE A 229 -3.36 -11.24 -3.51
N GLY A 230 -3.85 -11.10 -2.28
CA GLY A 230 -4.32 -12.22 -1.47
C GLY A 230 -3.23 -13.22 -1.10
N SER A 231 -1.99 -12.76 -0.99
CA SER A 231 -0.87 -13.50 -0.43
C SER A 231 -0.79 -13.27 1.09
N PRO A 232 -0.38 -14.24 1.90
CA PRO A 232 -0.28 -14.07 3.35
C PRO A 232 0.85 -13.13 3.77
N PHE A 233 1.89 -12.98 2.97
CA PHE A 233 3.04 -12.10 3.16
C PHE A 233 3.80 -11.92 1.84
N GLY A 234 4.70 -10.97 1.79
CA GLY A 234 5.61 -10.80 0.66
C GLY A 234 5.61 -9.43 0.03
N ALA A 235 6.68 -9.19 -0.68
CA ALA A 235 7.01 -7.98 -1.40
C ALA A 235 7.87 -8.32 -2.63
N ILE A 236 7.89 -7.44 -3.61
CA ILE A 236 8.84 -7.45 -4.72
C ILE A 236 9.69 -6.18 -4.64
N LEU A 237 10.99 -6.35 -4.83
CA LEU A 237 11.92 -5.26 -5.12
C LEU A 237 12.48 -5.47 -6.53
N ALA A 238 12.32 -4.49 -7.41
CA ALA A 238 12.72 -4.56 -8.79
C ALA A 238 13.63 -3.39 -9.19
N GLY A 239 14.54 -3.63 -10.13
CA GLY A 239 15.49 -2.63 -10.60
C GLY A 239 16.35 -3.11 -11.77
N ALA A 240 17.52 -2.48 -11.97
CA ALA A 240 18.53 -2.95 -12.91
C ALA A 240 19.10 -4.30 -12.48
N SER A 241 19.68 -5.07 -13.41
CA SER A 241 20.28 -6.37 -13.09
C SER A 241 21.37 -6.23 -12.03
N GLU A 242 22.25 -5.27 -12.18
CA GLU A 242 23.39 -5.00 -11.27
C GLU A 242 22.90 -4.55 -9.88
N PHE A 243 21.73 -3.93 -9.82
CA PHE A 243 21.10 -3.54 -8.55
C PHE A 243 20.54 -4.76 -7.81
N ILE A 244 20.05 -5.77 -8.50
CA ILE A 244 19.46 -6.98 -7.89
C ILE A 244 20.54 -8.05 -7.63
N GLU A 245 21.61 -8.08 -8.44
CA GLU A 245 22.68 -9.07 -8.32
C GLU A 245 23.29 -9.11 -6.92
N GLY A 246 23.41 -10.31 -6.34
CA GLY A 246 23.95 -10.53 -5.00
C GLY A 246 23.00 -10.15 -3.84
N MET A 247 21.85 -9.53 -4.11
CA MET A 247 20.88 -9.12 -3.06
C MET A 247 20.27 -10.32 -2.33
N PHE A 248 20.32 -11.50 -2.91
CA PHE A 248 19.97 -12.74 -2.23
C PHE A 248 20.76 -12.93 -0.92
N HIS A 249 22.05 -12.63 -0.91
CA HIS A 249 22.89 -12.78 0.27
C HIS A 249 22.51 -11.74 1.34
N GLU A 250 22.23 -10.50 0.93
CA GLU A 250 21.77 -9.45 1.84
C GLU A 250 20.40 -9.81 2.43
N ARG A 251 19.44 -10.24 1.60
CA ARG A 251 18.14 -10.74 2.07
C ARG A 251 18.32 -11.84 3.13
N ARG A 252 19.19 -12.79 2.88
CA ARG A 252 19.48 -13.89 3.83
C ARG A 252 20.12 -13.39 5.12
N MET A 253 21.09 -12.48 5.03
CA MET A 253 21.77 -11.88 6.17
C MET A 253 20.77 -11.16 7.11
N PHE A 254 19.77 -10.50 6.56
CA PHE A 254 18.71 -9.84 7.32
C PHE A 254 17.52 -10.76 7.68
N GLY A 255 17.69 -12.09 7.57
CA GLY A 255 16.70 -13.06 8.00
C GLY A 255 15.55 -13.32 6.99
N GLY A 256 15.66 -12.78 5.77
CA GLY A 256 14.61 -12.88 4.75
C GLY A 256 14.69 -14.10 3.81
N GLY A 257 15.58 -15.06 4.07
CA GLY A 257 15.69 -16.29 3.29
C GLY A 257 14.75 -17.39 3.83
N LEU A 258 13.51 -17.41 3.39
CA LEU A 258 12.50 -18.35 3.85
C LEU A 258 12.57 -19.68 3.06
N PRO A 259 12.36 -20.84 3.73
CA PRO A 259 12.47 -22.16 3.07
C PRO A 259 11.26 -22.55 2.20
N SER A 260 10.15 -21.81 2.26
CA SER A 260 8.90 -22.09 1.55
C SER A 260 8.24 -20.84 1.02
N GLY A 261 9.00 -19.95 0.40
CA GLY A 261 8.52 -18.71 -0.23
C GLY A 261 7.51 -18.98 -1.35
N TYR A 262 7.59 -20.16 -1.99
CA TYR A 262 6.68 -20.55 -3.08
C TYR A 262 5.21 -20.50 -2.71
N LEU A 263 4.82 -20.73 -1.46
CA LEU A 263 3.44 -20.65 -1.02
C LEU A 263 2.88 -19.22 -1.18
N ALA A 264 3.66 -18.23 -0.77
CA ALA A 264 3.25 -16.83 -0.87
C ALA A 264 3.33 -16.29 -2.32
N THR A 265 4.39 -16.66 -3.06
CA THR A 265 4.57 -16.17 -4.43
C THR A 265 3.58 -16.76 -5.41
N ALA A 266 3.23 -18.05 -5.27
CA ALA A 266 2.19 -18.66 -6.06
C ALA A 266 0.83 -17.98 -5.84
N LEU A 267 0.43 -17.77 -4.58
CA LEU A 267 -0.80 -17.02 -4.26
C LEU A 267 -0.77 -15.60 -4.80
N SER A 268 0.40 -14.92 -4.77
CA SER A 268 0.56 -13.58 -5.35
C SER A 268 0.34 -13.60 -6.87
N MET A 269 0.93 -14.54 -7.61
CA MET A 269 0.74 -14.68 -9.05
C MET A 269 -0.73 -14.86 -9.42
N ASN A 270 -1.43 -15.74 -8.71
CA ASN A 270 -2.85 -15.95 -8.91
C ASN A 270 -3.69 -14.69 -8.64
N GLY A 271 -3.36 -13.93 -7.59
CA GLY A 271 -4.11 -12.72 -7.22
C GLY A 271 -3.87 -11.52 -8.13
N MET A 272 -2.69 -11.44 -8.78
CA MET A 272 -2.35 -10.28 -9.62
C MET A 272 -3.01 -10.32 -11.01
N ASP A 273 -3.46 -11.49 -11.48
CA ASP A 273 -4.10 -11.64 -12.78
C ASP A 273 -5.32 -10.71 -12.92
N GLY A 274 -5.27 -9.78 -13.89
CA GLY A 274 -6.34 -8.80 -14.14
C GLY A 274 -6.67 -7.89 -12.95
N PHE A 275 -5.74 -7.70 -12.00
CA PHE A 275 -6.00 -6.92 -10.79
C PHE A 275 -6.39 -5.46 -11.10
N VAL A 276 -5.67 -4.79 -12.00
CA VAL A 276 -5.92 -3.36 -12.31
C VAL A 276 -7.33 -3.17 -12.86
N ASP A 277 -7.79 -4.05 -13.74
CA ASP A 277 -9.13 -3.97 -14.34
C ASP A 277 -10.21 -4.18 -13.28
N ARG A 278 -10.12 -5.26 -12.50
CA ARG A 278 -11.08 -5.54 -11.43
C ARG A 278 -11.12 -4.44 -10.36
N PHE A 279 -9.97 -3.85 -10.07
CA PHE A 279 -9.91 -2.76 -9.10
C PHE A 279 -10.48 -1.46 -9.67
N SER A 280 -10.24 -1.18 -10.94
CA SER A 280 -10.85 -0.04 -11.65
C SER A 280 -12.36 -0.13 -11.70
N GLU A 281 -12.91 -1.33 -11.95
CA GLU A 281 -14.36 -1.58 -11.86
C GLU A 281 -14.91 -1.32 -10.46
N SER A 282 -14.18 -1.75 -9.42
CA SER A 282 -14.57 -1.51 -8.03
C SER A 282 -14.54 0.00 -7.68
N LEU A 283 -13.56 0.75 -8.17
CA LEU A 283 -13.50 2.20 -8.01
C LEU A 283 -14.64 2.91 -8.76
N ALA A 284 -14.97 2.48 -9.97
CA ALA A 284 -16.07 3.05 -10.74
C ALA A 284 -17.42 2.85 -10.02
N LYS A 285 -17.66 1.63 -9.55
CA LYS A 285 -18.87 1.31 -8.74
C LYS A 285 -18.94 2.12 -7.46
N ALA A 286 -17.80 2.26 -6.75
CA ALA A 286 -17.74 3.08 -5.53
C ALA A 286 -18.06 4.55 -5.78
N LYS A 287 -17.57 5.15 -6.86
CA LYS A 287 -17.88 6.54 -7.22
C LYS A 287 -19.37 6.76 -7.47
N GLU A 288 -20.04 5.81 -8.15
CA GLU A 288 -21.48 5.83 -8.35
C GLU A 288 -22.22 5.68 -7.02
N LEU A 289 -21.85 4.69 -6.19
CA LEU A 289 -22.41 4.50 -4.86
C LEU A 289 -22.30 5.77 -4.02
N PHE A 290 -21.11 6.38 -3.95
CA PHE A 290 -20.87 7.58 -3.14
C PHE A 290 -21.64 8.79 -3.67
N THR A 291 -21.87 8.88 -4.98
CA THR A 291 -22.76 9.88 -5.56
C THR A 291 -24.20 9.70 -5.06
N ASN A 292 -24.66 8.45 -4.91
CA ASN A 292 -26.00 8.17 -4.39
C ASN A 292 -26.08 8.39 -2.86
N LEU A 293 -25.07 7.96 -2.11
CA LEU A 293 -25.01 8.21 -0.66
C LEU A 293 -24.96 9.71 -0.33
N ASN A 294 -24.29 10.51 -1.15
CA ASN A 294 -24.24 11.97 -0.99
C ASN A 294 -25.61 12.68 -1.19
N LYS A 295 -26.63 11.97 -1.70
CA LYS A 295 -28.02 12.48 -1.77
C LYS A 295 -28.77 12.25 -0.46
N LEU A 296 -28.29 11.35 0.40
CA LEU A 296 -28.88 11.11 1.71
C LEU A 296 -28.62 12.30 2.63
N PRO A 297 -29.61 12.71 3.41
CA PRO A 297 -29.42 13.81 4.35
C PRO A 297 -28.46 13.37 5.49
N GLY A 298 -27.56 14.25 5.82
CA GLY A 298 -26.59 14.02 6.92
C GLY A 298 -25.37 13.20 6.56
N ILE A 299 -25.20 12.77 5.29
CA ILE A 299 -24.04 12.02 4.81
C ILE A 299 -23.32 12.81 3.73
N LYS A 300 -22.00 12.93 3.88
CA LYS A 300 -21.10 13.43 2.83
C LYS A 300 -19.87 12.54 2.73
N ILE A 301 -19.65 12.00 1.53
CA ILE A 301 -18.44 11.24 1.22
C ILE A 301 -17.58 12.09 0.30
N HIS A 302 -16.38 12.39 0.77
CA HIS A 302 -15.44 13.30 0.13
C HIS A 302 -14.26 12.53 -0.45
N GLN A 303 -13.94 12.79 -1.71
CA GLN A 303 -12.71 12.31 -2.34
C GLN A 303 -11.60 13.32 -2.07
N PHE A 304 -10.43 12.85 -1.63
CA PHE A 304 -9.24 13.70 -1.53
C PHE A 304 -8.82 14.18 -2.92
N GLU A 305 -8.26 15.37 -3.01
CA GLU A 305 -7.89 16.02 -4.30
C GLU A 305 -7.06 15.09 -5.21
N ARG A 306 -6.15 14.33 -4.60
CA ARG A 306 -5.30 13.33 -5.27
C ARG A 306 -5.44 11.97 -4.63
N GLY A 307 -6.68 11.63 -4.25
CA GLY A 307 -6.98 10.38 -3.58
C GLY A 307 -6.87 9.18 -4.51
N SER A 308 -6.44 8.06 -3.98
CA SER A 308 -6.48 6.75 -4.65
C SER A 308 -7.84 6.08 -4.43
N ASN A 309 -7.89 5.11 -3.51
CA ASN A 309 -9.09 4.34 -3.17
C ASN A 309 -9.67 4.70 -1.80
N VAL A 310 -9.21 5.78 -1.19
CA VAL A 310 -9.62 6.21 0.16
C VAL A 310 -10.49 7.47 0.07
N PHE A 311 -11.61 7.44 0.77
CA PHE A 311 -12.59 8.52 0.80
C PHE A 311 -12.92 8.85 2.26
N GLU A 312 -13.22 10.10 2.56
CA GLU A 312 -13.59 10.55 3.89
C GLU A 312 -15.11 10.55 4.06
N LEU A 313 -15.62 9.92 5.11
CA LEU A 313 -17.03 9.95 5.48
C LEU A 313 -17.25 11.06 6.51
N ARG A 314 -18.08 12.04 6.18
CA ARG A 314 -18.55 13.09 7.08
C ARG A 314 -20.02 12.90 7.34
N LEU A 315 -20.39 12.99 8.61
CA LEU A 315 -21.77 12.98 9.07
C LEU A 315 -22.13 14.35 9.64
N ASP A 316 -23.39 14.75 9.55
CA ASP A 316 -23.86 15.97 10.22
C ASP A 316 -23.70 15.83 11.74
N ASP A 317 -23.53 16.94 12.45
CA ASP A 317 -23.20 16.99 13.90
C ASP A 317 -24.24 16.29 14.79
N GLU A 318 -25.49 16.16 14.31
CA GLU A 318 -26.58 15.48 15.02
C GLU A 318 -26.48 13.95 14.94
N ILE A 319 -25.61 13.39 14.08
CA ILE A 319 -25.44 11.95 13.90
C ILE A 319 -24.23 11.48 14.71
N ASP A 320 -24.47 10.63 15.70
CA ASP A 320 -23.40 9.96 16.42
C ASP A 320 -22.66 8.99 15.48
N THR A 321 -21.41 9.35 15.15
CA THR A 321 -20.59 8.59 14.20
C THR A 321 -20.28 7.18 14.71
N ASP A 322 -20.01 6.99 16.00
CA ASP A 322 -19.74 5.67 16.58
C ASP A 322 -20.97 4.77 16.46
N GLN A 323 -22.14 5.30 16.79
CA GLN A 323 -23.41 4.57 16.70
C GLN A 323 -23.75 4.24 15.26
N PHE A 324 -23.57 5.19 14.34
CA PHE A 324 -23.83 4.98 12.92
C PHE A 324 -22.96 3.86 12.33
N VAL A 325 -21.64 3.92 12.58
CA VAL A 325 -20.70 2.90 12.11
C VAL A 325 -20.99 1.52 12.74
N GLU A 326 -21.42 1.48 13.99
CA GLU A 326 -21.82 0.23 14.65
C GLU A 326 -23.12 -0.32 14.07
N SER A 327 -24.11 0.52 13.76
CA SER A 327 -25.39 0.11 13.17
C SER A 327 -25.19 -0.51 11.77
N LEU A 328 -24.19 -0.08 11.01
CA LEU A 328 -23.85 -0.68 9.71
C LEU A 328 -23.40 -2.14 9.79
N LEU A 329 -22.92 -2.60 10.94
CA LEU A 329 -22.57 -4.01 11.16
C LEU A 329 -23.78 -4.93 11.08
N ASP A 330 -25.01 -4.45 11.41
CA ASP A 330 -26.25 -5.22 11.28
C ASP A 330 -26.54 -5.54 9.80
N PHE A 331 -26.06 -4.72 8.90
CA PHE A 331 -26.16 -4.88 7.46
C PHE A 331 -24.91 -5.51 6.84
N LYS A 332 -23.98 -6.06 7.69
CA LYS A 332 -22.70 -6.64 7.25
C LYS A 332 -21.84 -5.66 6.43
N ILE A 333 -21.87 -4.39 6.80
CA ILE A 333 -20.98 -3.36 6.26
C ILE A 333 -19.99 -2.96 7.35
N VAL A 334 -18.71 -3.14 7.08
CA VAL A 334 -17.63 -2.89 8.04
C VAL A 334 -16.86 -1.64 7.63
N ILE A 335 -16.95 -0.61 8.47
CA ILE A 335 -16.13 0.60 8.38
C ILE A 335 -15.20 0.60 9.59
N PRO A 336 -13.86 0.42 9.43
CA PRO A 336 -12.94 0.58 10.53
C PRO A 336 -12.77 2.06 10.81
N TRP A 337 -12.91 2.43 12.06
CA TRP A 337 -12.65 3.78 12.49
C TRP A 337 -11.78 3.79 13.75
N LEU A 338 -10.54 4.24 13.58
CA LEU A 338 -9.58 4.44 14.65
C LEU A 338 -9.38 5.94 14.84
N LYS A 339 -10.10 6.53 15.77
CA LYS A 339 -10.05 7.99 16.11
C LYS A 339 -8.62 8.49 16.36
N SER A 340 -7.72 7.62 16.80
CA SER A 340 -6.33 7.95 17.07
C SER A 340 -5.49 8.16 15.79
N GLU A 341 -5.91 7.61 14.66
CA GLU A 341 -5.17 7.71 13.40
C GLU A 341 -5.76 8.79 12.46
N TRP A 342 -7.09 8.92 12.43
CA TRP A 342 -7.80 9.88 11.58
C TRP A 342 -9.05 10.43 12.27
N PRO A 343 -9.31 11.74 12.22
CA PRO A 343 -10.42 12.36 12.94
C PRO A 343 -11.81 11.93 12.46
N LEU A 344 -11.93 11.48 11.20
CA LEU A 344 -13.16 11.02 10.57
C LEU A 344 -12.99 9.60 10.03
N PRO A 345 -14.08 8.82 9.88
CA PRO A 345 -14.01 7.51 9.24
C PRO A 345 -13.50 7.59 7.80
N LEU A 346 -12.60 6.69 7.45
CA LEU A 346 -12.11 6.54 6.07
C LEU A 346 -12.73 5.30 5.44
N LEU A 347 -13.26 5.46 4.23
CA LEU A 347 -13.80 4.39 3.42
C LEU A 347 -12.72 3.93 2.43
N HIS A 348 -12.16 2.76 2.67
CA HIS A 348 -11.21 2.13 1.77
C HIS A 348 -11.96 1.24 0.78
N VAL A 349 -11.93 1.60 -0.49
CA VAL A 349 -12.54 0.80 -1.56
C VAL A 349 -11.65 -0.38 -1.91
N ASN A 350 -12.24 -1.56 -1.96
CA ASN A 350 -11.66 -2.82 -2.44
C ASN A 350 -12.72 -3.65 -3.18
N SER A 351 -12.36 -4.85 -3.62
CA SER A 351 -13.24 -5.72 -4.42
C SER A 351 -14.52 -6.17 -3.70
N SER A 352 -14.58 -6.12 -2.36
CA SER A 352 -15.80 -6.54 -1.63
C SER A 352 -17.03 -5.72 -2.00
N ILE A 353 -16.86 -4.49 -2.52
CA ILE A 353 -17.97 -3.63 -2.97
C ILE A 353 -18.79 -4.27 -4.11
N GLN A 354 -18.19 -5.23 -4.85
CA GLN A 354 -18.87 -5.94 -5.93
C GLN A 354 -19.90 -6.98 -5.44
N ARG A 355 -19.89 -7.30 -4.16
CA ARG A 355 -20.72 -8.36 -3.57
C ARG A 355 -22.20 -8.02 -3.49
N ARG A 356 -22.58 -6.72 -3.53
CA ARG A 356 -23.96 -6.23 -3.47
C ARG A 356 -24.19 -5.13 -4.47
N SER A 357 -25.45 -4.90 -4.85
CA SER A 357 -25.85 -3.74 -5.65
C SER A 357 -25.64 -2.42 -4.89
N ASN A 358 -25.54 -1.31 -5.63
CA ASN A 358 -25.46 0.01 -5.01
C ASN A 358 -26.75 0.34 -4.22
N ASP A 359 -27.92 -0.11 -4.72
CA ASP A 359 -29.20 0.13 -4.05
C ASP A 359 -29.26 -0.56 -2.68
N GLU A 360 -28.81 -1.82 -2.56
CA GLU A 360 -28.74 -2.53 -1.28
C GLU A 360 -27.80 -1.85 -0.27
N ILE A 361 -26.69 -1.29 -0.75
CA ILE A 361 -25.77 -0.57 0.12
C ILE A 361 -26.37 0.78 0.56
N VAL A 362 -27.03 1.50 -0.35
CA VAL A 362 -27.72 2.76 -0.04
C VAL A 362 -28.85 2.52 0.96
N GLU A 363 -29.65 1.45 0.82
CA GLU A 363 -30.69 1.06 1.76
C GLU A 363 -30.12 0.79 3.17
N ALA A 364 -28.99 0.07 3.25
CA ALA A 364 -28.30 -0.19 4.51
C ALA A 364 -27.85 1.10 5.20
N PHE A 365 -27.24 2.04 4.45
CA PHE A 365 -26.84 3.33 4.98
C PHE A 365 -28.03 4.16 5.44
N THR A 366 -29.14 4.15 4.67
CA THR A 366 -30.39 4.84 5.03
C THR A 366 -30.96 4.28 6.32
N SER A 367 -30.98 2.95 6.47
CA SER A 367 -31.53 2.27 7.65
C SER A 367 -30.67 2.46 8.92
N ALA A 368 -29.37 2.70 8.74
CA ALA A 368 -28.46 2.97 9.85
C ALA A 368 -28.53 4.43 10.36
N LEU A 369 -29.14 5.34 9.59
CA LEU A 369 -29.36 6.72 10.03
C LEU A 369 -30.41 6.78 11.14
N PRO A 370 -30.28 7.70 12.10
CA PRO A 370 -31.31 7.90 13.13
C PRO A 370 -32.63 8.32 12.49
N ALA A 371 -33.74 7.82 13.03
CA ALA A 371 -35.07 8.27 12.62
C ALA A 371 -35.17 9.80 12.80
N ARG A 372 -35.51 10.52 11.76
CA ARG A 372 -35.78 11.96 11.87
C ARG A 372 -37.04 12.18 12.67
N SER A 373 -36.92 12.89 13.78
CA SER A 373 -38.07 13.39 14.57
C SER A 373 -38.84 14.47 13.82
#